data_dcdb240492bb927ab24d15692afbbd9a
#
_entry.id   dcdb240492bb927ab24d15692afbbd9a
#
_cell.length_a   1.000
_cell.length_b   1.000
_cell.length_c   1.000
_cell.angle_alpha   90.00
_cell.angle_beta   90.00
_cell.angle_gamma   90.00
#
_symmetry.space_group_name_H-M   'P 1'
#
loop_
_entity.id
_entity.type
_entity.pdbx_description
1 polymer ?
#
loop_
_entity_poly.entity_id
_entity_poly.type
_entity_poly.pdbx_seq_one_letter_code
_entity_poly.pdbx_strand_id
1 'polypeptide(L)'
;MAKITVELEAFYGYSCGFQGHGSNETVELDVSDSELDALKKFGKEQITAEDIVAAIESGDTTLQSLHEKLEEKFYYMVEEYWLYEADNECLDECLAEHIEQDMSEGIYPPVAYDELIEWYETGDIDSDKLDFLAGFDEGGYLYEDQIEEKYDEFIRERYYDWVKEHDHEFAAERVGLDLDACRDDEVNYTISLPND
;
A
#
# COMPACT_ATOMS: atom_id res chain seq x y z
N MET A 1 21.36 11.92 -15.09
CA MET A 1 20.65 11.07 -14.11
C MET A 1 20.72 9.65 -14.64
N ALA A 2 21.22 8.73 -13.87
CA ALA A 2 21.32 7.32 -14.21
C ALA A 2 20.24 6.54 -13.43
N LYS A 3 19.84 5.39 -13.97
CA LYS A 3 18.92 4.47 -13.26
C LYS A 3 19.70 3.37 -12.56
N ILE A 4 19.34 3.08 -11.34
CA ILE A 4 19.81 1.92 -10.59
C ILE A 4 18.64 0.99 -10.33
N THR A 5 18.95 -0.31 -10.18
CA THR A 5 17.97 -1.31 -9.75
C THR A 5 18.23 -1.64 -8.30
N VAL A 6 17.17 -1.63 -7.48
CA VAL A 6 17.25 -1.95 -6.06
C VAL A 6 16.27 -3.05 -5.76
N GLU A 7 16.75 -4.07 -5.06
CA GLU A 7 15.96 -5.16 -4.49
C GLU A 7 15.77 -4.89 -3.01
N LEU A 8 14.52 -4.74 -2.59
CA LEU A 8 14.10 -4.58 -1.19
C LEU A 8 13.68 -5.95 -0.67
N GLU A 9 14.12 -6.34 0.51
CA GLU A 9 13.80 -7.64 1.11
C GLU A 9 13.46 -7.49 2.59
N ALA A 10 12.30 -8.01 3.00
CA ALA A 10 11.90 -8.11 4.40
C ALA A 10 11.65 -9.58 4.77
N PHE A 11 11.96 -9.94 6.01
CA PHE A 11 11.81 -11.29 6.52
C PHE A 11 11.06 -11.29 7.85
N TYR A 12 9.89 -11.91 7.88
CA TYR A 12 8.95 -11.86 9.02
C TYR A 12 9.07 -13.08 9.98
N GLY A 13 10.19 -13.77 9.95
CA GLY A 13 10.46 -14.88 10.87
C GLY A 13 9.78 -16.20 10.49
N TYR A 14 9.93 -17.19 11.37
CA TYR A 14 9.31 -18.50 11.24
C TYR A 14 8.17 -18.64 12.24
N SER A 15 6.95 -18.91 11.77
CA SER A 15 5.91 -19.42 12.66
C SER A 15 6.04 -20.93 12.82
N CYS A 16 5.65 -21.48 13.99
CA CYS A 16 5.82 -22.88 14.33
C CYS A 16 5.40 -23.85 13.23
N GLY A 17 6.37 -24.48 12.57
CA GLY A 17 6.18 -25.55 11.59
C GLY A 17 6.05 -25.10 10.12
N PHE A 18 6.15 -23.81 9.83
CA PHE A 18 6.11 -23.26 8.46
C PHE A 18 7.45 -22.62 8.08
N GLN A 19 7.71 -22.55 6.77
CA GLN A 19 8.82 -21.75 6.24
C GLN A 19 8.58 -20.28 6.58
N GLY A 20 9.67 -19.52 6.81
CA GLY A 20 9.57 -18.09 7.08
C GLY A 20 8.87 -17.35 5.96
N HIS A 21 8.14 -16.32 6.36
CA HIS A 21 7.47 -15.40 5.44
C HIS A 21 8.37 -14.22 5.17
N GLY A 22 8.25 -13.63 3.98
CA GLY A 22 8.94 -12.41 3.61
C GLY A 22 8.30 -11.76 2.41
N SER A 23 8.57 -10.48 2.23
CA SER A 23 8.24 -9.75 1.01
C SER A 23 9.50 -9.27 0.32
N ASN A 24 9.46 -9.18 -1.00
CA ASN A 24 10.50 -8.57 -1.79
C ASN A 24 9.89 -7.72 -2.90
N GLU A 25 10.56 -6.63 -3.21
CA GLU A 25 10.18 -5.73 -4.30
C GLU A 25 11.43 -5.27 -5.03
N THR A 26 11.35 -5.20 -6.36
CA THR A 26 12.41 -4.64 -7.20
C THR A 26 11.97 -3.29 -7.74
N VAL A 27 12.70 -2.24 -7.40
CA VAL A 27 12.41 -0.88 -7.82
C VAL A 27 13.52 -0.29 -8.70
N GLU A 28 13.16 0.54 -9.67
CA GLU A 28 14.10 1.36 -10.42
C GLU A 28 14.08 2.79 -9.87
N LEU A 29 15.25 3.33 -9.52
CA LEU A 29 15.40 4.69 -9.04
C LEU A 29 16.35 5.52 -9.92
N ASP A 30 15.96 6.77 -10.15
CA ASP A 30 16.84 7.76 -10.77
C ASP A 30 17.78 8.35 -9.70
N VAL A 31 19.08 8.25 -9.95
CA VAL A 31 20.13 8.81 -9.09
C VAL A 31 20.86 9.95 -9.79
N SER A 32 21.33 10.90 -9.01
CA SER A 32 22.21 11.96 -9.48
C SER A 32 23.59 11.42 -9.86
N ASP A 33 24.34 12.19 -10.63
CA ASP A 33 25.70 11.80 -11.02
C ASP A 33 26.63 11.69 -9.79
N SER A 34 26.41 12.52 -8.75
CA SER A 34 27.17 12.44 -7.49
C SER A 34 26.85 11.18 -6.67
N GLU A 35 25.59 10.76 -6.60
CA GLU A 35 25.19 9.51 -5.96
C GLU A 35 25.75 8.30 -6.72
N LEU A 36 25.65 8.30 -8.06
CA LEU A 36 26.21 7.24 -8.89
C LEU A 36 27.73 7.11 -8.71
N ASP A 37 28.46 8.23 -8.70
CA ASP A 37 29.90 8.25 -8.46
C ASP A 37 30.26 7.76 -7.05
N ALA A 38 29.44 8.06 -6.03
CA ALA A 38 29.60 7.54 -4.69
C ALA A 38 29.37 6.03 -4.63
N LEU A 39 28.32 5.54 -5.29
CA LEU A 39 28.03 4.10 -5.39
C LEU A 39 29.17 3.34 -6.11
N LYS A 40 29.69 3.87 -7.21
CA LYS A 40 30.82 3.25 -7.94
C LYS A 40 32.09 3.12 -7.12
N LYS A 41 32.33 3.98 -6.12
CA LYS A 41 33.51 3.91 -5.22
C LYS A 41 33.52 2.65 -4.36
N PHE A 42 32.38 2.00 -4.10
CA PHE A 42 32.37 0.72 -3.37
C PHE A 42 33.09 -0.39 -4.14
N GLY A 43 33.17 -0.32 -5.47
CA GLY A 43 33.85 -1.32 -6.29
C GLY A 43 33.23 -2.71 -6.19
N LYS A 44 31.96 -2.79 -5.86
CA LYS A 44 31.15 -4.01 -5.70
C LYS A 44 30.10 -4.08 -6.81
N GLU A 45 29.71 -5.28 -7.21
CA GLU A 45 28.60 -5.51 -8.13
C GLU A 45 27.25 -5.29 -7.43
N GLN A 46 27.19 -5.61 -6.13
CA GLN A 46 26.03 -5.44 -5.26
C GLN A 46 26.44 -4.63 -4.04
N ILE A 47 25.68 -3.59 -3.72
CA ILE A 47 25.90 -2.68 -2.61
C ILE A 47 24.70 -2.84 -1.67
N THR A 48 24.94 -3.21 -0.42
CA THR A 48 23.90 -3.47 0.57
C THR A 48 23.53 -2.22 1.38
N ALA A 49 22.40 -2.28 2.09
CA ALA A 49 22.00 -1.24 3.04
C ALA A 49 23.11 -0.98 4.08
N GLU A 50 23.73 -2.03 4.63
CA GLU A 50 24.83 -1.91 5.59
C GLU A 50 26.03 -1.15 5.03
N ASP A 51 26.39 -1.36 3.75
CA ASP A 51 27.47 -0.63 3.09
C ASP A 51 27.19 0.88 3.05
N ILE A 52 25.94 1.24 2.72
CA ILE A 52 25.52 2.65 2.64
C ILE A 52 25.51 3.29 4.02
N VAL A 53 24.92 2.62 5.03
CA VAL A 53 24.89 3.09 6.42
C VAL A 53 26.31 3.29 6.95
N ALA A 54 27.23 2.35 6.73
CA ALA A 54 28.61 2.47 7.17
C ALA A 54 29.34 3.66 6.49
N ALA A 55 29.04 3.94 5.22
CA ALA A 55 29.59 5.12 4.53
C ALA A 55 29.08 6.42 5.14
N ILE A 56 27.78 6.51 5.43
CA ILE A 56 27.14 7.68 6.07
C ILE A 56 27.73 7.90 7.46
N GLU A 57 27.85 6.86 8.28
CA GLU A 57 28.46 6.92 9.61
C GLU A 57 29.93 7.35 9.60
N SER A 58 30.67 7.01 8.52
CA SER A 58 32.05 7.46 8.32
C SER A 58 32.18 8.92 7.88
N GLY A 59 31.06 9.60 7.63
CA GLY A 59 30.96 11.01 7.27
C GLY A 59 30.73 11.29 5.77
N ASP A 60 30.52 10.28 4.94
CA ASP A 60 30.11 10.48 3.54
C ASP A 60 28.57 10.61 3.46
N THR A 61 28.08 11.84 3.52
CA THR A 61 26.65 12.13 3.47
C THR A 61 26.06 12.17 2.05
N THR A 62 26.87 11.86 1.01
CA THR A 62 26.42 11.93 -0.40
C THR A 62 25.24 10.99 -0.66
N LEU A 63 25.20 9.85 0.01
CA LEU A 63 24.15 8.83 -0.14
C LEU A 63 23.02 8.92 0.89
N GLN A 64 23.04 9.93 1.77
CA GLN A 64 22.02 10.12 2.81
C GLN A 64 20.60 10.17 2.22
N SER A 65 20.39 11.04 1.22
CA SER A 65 19.06 11.19 0.60
C SER A 65 18.60 9.96 -0.17
N LEU A 66 19.53 9.18 -0.73
CA LEU A 66 19.21 7.91 -1.38
C LEU A 66 18.80 6.87 -0.34
N HIS A 67 19.53 6.78 0.77
CA HIS A 67 19.19 5.88 1.87
C HIS A 67 17.79 6.17 2.44
N GLU A 68 17.49 7.42 2.76
CA GLU A 68 16.18 7.85 3.27
C GLU A 68 15.02 7.47 2.33
N LYS A 69 15.21 7.61 1.01
CA LYS A 69 14.19 7.18 0.03
C LYS A 69 14.02 5.66 -0.03
N LEU A 70 15.10 4.90 0.16
CA LEU A 70 15.03 3.45 0.17
C LEU A 70 14.43 2.91 1.45
N GLU A 71 14.73 3.55 2.57
CA GLU A 71 14.10 3.29 3.88
C GLU A 71 12.58 3.53 3.81
N GLU A 72 12.12 4.65 3.25
CA GLU A 72 10.71 4.95 3.04
C GLU A 72 10.02 3.87 2.18
N LYS A 73 10.65 3.46 1.08
CA LYS A 73 10.12 2.40 0.21
C LYS A 73 10.10 1.02 0.88
N PHE A 74 11.11 0.72 1.67
CA PHE A 74 11.17 -0.52 2.42
C PHE A 74 10.03 -0.61 3.42
N TYR A 75 9.81 0.43 4.23
CA TYR A 75 8.70 0.44 5.19
C TYR A 75 7.34 0.44 4.51
N TYR A 76 7.19 1.11 3.37
CA TYR A 76 5.96 1.02 2.59
C TYR A 76 5.64 -0.43 2.18
N MET A 77 6.62 -1.18 1.67
CA MET A 77 6.48 -2.60 1.33
C MET A 77 6.12 -3.47 2.55
N VAL A 78 6.72 -3.18 3.72
CA VAL A 78 6.42 -3.88 4.97
C VAL A 78 5.00 -3.59 5.44
N GLU A 79 4.57 -2.33 5.40
CA GLU A 79 3.21 -1.90 5.75
C GLU A 79 2.16 -2.54 4.84
N GLU A 80 2.39 -2.58 3.51
CA GLU A 80 1.51 -3.28 2.57
C GLU A 80 1.37 -4.77 2.91
N TYR A 81 2.48 -5.42 3.24
CA TYR A 81 2.46 -6.83 3.66
C TYR A 81 1.60 -7.03 4.92
N TRP A 82 1.80 -6.23 5.95
CA TRP A 82 1.05 -6.37 7.20
C TRP A 82 -0.43 -6.00 7.03
N LEU A 83 -0.75 -5.02 6.20
CA LEU A 83 -2.14 -4.72 5.84
C LEU A 83 -2.80 -5.89 5.09
N TYR A 84 -2.05 -6.58 4.22
CA TYR A 84 -2.53 -7.78 3.54
C TYR A 84 -2.74 -8.96 4.51
N GLU A 85 -1.80 -9.17 5.45
CA GLU A 85 -1.92 -10.25 6.45
C GLU A 85 -3.02 -9.98 7.49
N ALA A 86 -3.25 -8.72 7.86
CA ALA A 86 -4.38 -8.32 8.72
C ALA A 86 -5.73 -8.76 8.15
N ASP A 87 -5.83 -8.90 6.84
CA ASP A 87 -6.98 -9.43 6.11
C ASP A 87 -7.42 -10.84 6.56
N ASN A 88 -6.54 -11.62 7.10
CA ASN A 88 -6.81 -13.03 7.38
C ASN A 88 -7.24 -13.33 8.83
N GLU A 89 -7.07 -12.43 9.78
CA GLU A 89 -7.21 -12.79 11.20
C GLU A 89 -8.38 -12.14 11.98
N CYS A 90 -8.84 -10.92 11.65
CA CYS A 90 -9.79 -10.20 12.51
C CYS A 90 -10.79 -9.26 11.81
N LEU A 91 -10.92 -9.30 10.48
CA LEU A 91 -11.56 -8.25 9.70
C LEU A 91 -13.04 -8.05 9.92
N ASP A 92 -13.82 -9.12 10.05
CA ASP A 92 -15.28 -9.02 10.06
C ASP A 92 -15.81 -8.21 11.26
N GLU A 93 -15.16 -8.28 12.42
CA GLU A 93 -15.60 -7.56 13.61
C GLU A 93 -15.14 -6.09 13.60
N CYS A 94 -13.87 -5.82 13.28
CA CYS A 94 -13.33 -4.46 13.26
C CYS A 94 -13.94 -3.62 12.13
N LEU A 95 -14.08 -4.19 10.93
CA LEU A 95 -14.69 -3.50 9.81
C LEU A 95 -16.18 -3.21 10.00
N ALA A 96 -16.92 -4.10 10.69
CA ALA A 96 -18.32 -3.88 10.96
C ALA A 96 -18.56 -2.67 11.89
N GLU A 97 -17.67 -2.40 12.85
CA GLU A 97 -17.75 -1.21 13.71
C GLU A 97 -17.38 0.05 12.93
N HIS A 98 -16.32 0.01 12.15
CA HIS A 98 -15.85 1.18 11.39
C HIS A 98 -16.76 1.58 10.23
N ILE A 99 -17.38 0.63 9.52
CA ILE A 99 -18.31 0.96 8.44
C ILE A 99 -19.51 1.77 8.96
N GLU A 100 -20.09 1.41 10.10
CA GLU A 100 -21.21 2.15 10.69
C GLU A 100 -20.77 3.55 11.14
N GLN A 101 -19.55 3.69 11.65
CA GLN A 101 -18.97 4.99 11.99
C GLN A 101 -18.76 5.86 10.75
N ASP A 102 -18.06 5.36 9.74
CA ASP A 102 -17.76 6.08 8.51
C ASP A 102 -19.04 6.50 7.75
N MET A 103 -20.07 5.64 7.77
CA MET A 103 -21.40 5.99 7.23
C MET A 103 -22.07 7.10 8.05
N SER A 104 -22.00 7.05 9.37
CA SER A 104 -22.61 8.06 10.24
C SER A 104 -21.92 9.44 10.12
N GLU A 105 -20.63 9.45 9.84
CA GLU A 105 -19.82 10.64 9.64
C GLU A 105 -19.88 11.18 8.19
N GLY A 106 -20.51 10.43 7.28
CA GLY A 106 -20.61 10.79 5.85
C GLY A 106 -19.29 10.66 5.08
N ILE A 107 -18.37 9.84 5.60
CA ILE A 107 -17.08 9.53 4.96
C ILE A 107 -17.29 8.44 3.90
N TYR A 108 -18.17 7.49 4.19
CA TYR A 108 -18.52 6.37 3.33
C TYR A 108 -20.06 6.23 3.23
N PRO A 109 -20.65 5.79 2.11
CA PRO A 109 -20.00 5.50 0.82
C PRO A 109 -19.67 6.77 0.02
N PRO A 110 -18.73 6.71 -0.94
CA PRO A 110 -18.38 7.85 -1.80
C PRO A 110 -19.51 8.26 -2.74
N VAL A 111 -20.49 7.38 -2.95
CA VAL A 111 -21.73 7.65 -3.71
C VAL A 111 -22.92 7.45 -2.77
N ALA A 112 -23.70 8.49 -2.52
CA ALA A 112 -24.91 8.36 -1.72
C ALA A 112 -26.04 7.68 -2.53
N TYR A 113 -26.98 7.05 -1.83
CA TYR A 113 -28.10 6.36 -2.48
C TYR A 113 -28.92 7.28 -3.41
N ASP A 114 -29.17 8.53 -3.00
CA ASP A 114 -29.89 9.50 -3.84
C ASP A 114 -29.13 9.84 -5.13
N GLU A 115 -27.79 9.90 -5.08
CA GLU A 115 -26.94 10.10 -6.25
C GLU A 115 -26.96 8.88 -7.19
N LEU A 116 -26.99 7.66 -6.62
CA LEU A 116 -27.17 6.43 -7.40
C LEU A 116 -28.50 6.47 -8.17
N ILE A 117 -29.61 6.86 -7.53
CA ILE A 117 -30.91 6.94 -8.18
C ILE A 117 -30.89 8.01 -9.30
N GLU A 118 -30.31 9.18 -9.04
CA GLU A 118 -30.17 10.23 -10.05
C GLU A 118 -29.38 9.73 -11.27
N TRP A 119 -28.30 9.00 -11.05
CA TRP A 119 -27.54 8.35 -12.13
C TRP A 119 -28.39 7.35 -12.94
N TYR A 120 -29.19 6.52 -12.28
CA TYR A 120 -30.10 5.59 -12.97
C TYR A 120 -31.12 6.30 -13.84
N GLU A 121 -31.63 7.46 -13.40
CA GLU A 121 -32.61 8.26 -14.15
C GLU A 121 -32.01 9.07 -15.29
N THR A 122 -30.84 9.64 -15.09
CA THR A 122 -30.23 10.63 -16.00
C THR A 122 -29.05 10.09 -16.80
N GLY A 123 -28.35 9.06 -16.28
CA GLY A 123 -27.10 8.56 -16.82
C GLY A 123 -25.90 9.49 -16.58
N ASP A 124 -26.04 10.51 -15.73
CA ASP A 124 -25.00 11.51 -15.44
C ASP A 124 -24.44 11.32 -14.03
N ILE A 125 -23.14 11.02 -13.95
CA ILE A 125 -22.38 10.88 -12.69
C ILE A 125 -20.91 11.17 -12.95
N ASP A 126 -20.21 11.65 -11.94
CA ASP A 126 -18.76 11.85 -12.01
C ASP A 126 -18.00 10.55 -12.26
N SER A 127 -16.90 10.62 -13.05
CA SER A 127 -16.11 9.44 -13.45
C SER A 127 -15.58 8.63 -12.25
N ASP A 128 -15.10 9.33 -11.21
CA ASP A 128 -14.52 8.69 -10.02
C ASP A 128 -15.59 7.93 -9.22
N LYS A 129 -16.82 8.48 -9.18
CA LYS A 129 -17.99 7.81 -8.58
C LYS A 129 -18.45 6.62 -9.40
N LEU A 130 -18.33 6.71 -10.74
CA LEU A 130 -18.64 5.59 -11.63
C LEU A 130 -17.70 4.41 -11.41
N ASP A 131 -16.41 4.67 -11.15
CA ASP A 131 -15.43 3.62 -10.84
C ASP A 131 -15.78 2.89 -9.55
N PHE A 132 -16.25 3.60 -8.52
CA PHE A 132 -16.77 2.99 -7.29
C PHE A 132 -17.96 2.06 -7.57
N LEU A 133 -18.88 2.45 -8.46
CA LEU A 133 -20.05 1.67 -8.84
C LEU A 133 -19.76 0.54 -9.83
N ALA A 134 -18.52 0.36 -10.25
CA ALA A 134 -18.16 -0.73 -11.15
C ALA A 134 -18.55 -2.08 -10.55
N GLY A 135 -19.33 -2.87 -11.30
CA GLY A 135 -19.85 -4.15 -10.84
C GLY A 135 -21.21 -4.10 -10.13
N PHE A 136 -21.73 -2.92 -9.77
CA PHE A 136 -23.06 -2.83 -9.13
C PHE A 136 -24.18 -3.40 -9.99
N ASP A 137 -24.11 -3.26 -11.32
CA ASP A 137 -25.11 -3.73 -12.28
C ASP A 137 -24.66 -4.96 -13.10
N GLU A 138 -23.74 -5.76 -12.59
CA GLU A 138 -23.27 -7.00 -13.27
C GLU A 138 -24.33 -8.12 -13.34
N GLY A 139 -25.53 -7.82 -13.63
CA GLY A 139 -26.61 -8.84 -13.70
C GLY A 139 -27.84 -8.41 -14.47
N GLY A 140 -27.89 -7.17 -14.95
CA GLY A 140 -29.02 -6.63 -15.68
C GLY A 140 -30.01 -5.89 -14.78
N TYR A 141 -30.99 -5.28 -15.40
CA TYR A 141 -31.95 -4.35 -14.80
C TYR A 141 -32.48 -4.80 -13.44
N LEU A 142 -32.10 -4.07 -12.39
CA LEU A 142 -32.70 -4.19 -11.08
C LEU A 142 -34.10 -3.56 -11.09
N TYR A 143 -35.06 -4.17 -10.43
CA TYR A 143 -36.34 -3.52 -10.19
C TYR A 143 -36.15 -2.46 -9.09
N GLU A 144 -36.91 -1.36 -9.18
CA GLU A 144 -36.79 -0.20 -8.28
C GLU A 144 -36.83 -0.58 -6.78
N ASP A 145 -37.63 -1.59 -6.43
CA ASP A 145 -37.74 -2.13 -5.07
C ASP A 145 -36.53 -3.00 -4.62
N GLN A 146 -35.64 -3.34 -5.54
CA GLN A 146 -34.43 -4.13 -5.28
C GLN A 146 -33.16 -3.29 -5.22
N ILE A 147 -33.18 -2.06 -5.75
CA ILE A 147 -32.00 -1.21 -5.84
C ILE A 147 -31.43 -0.88 -4.45
N GLU A 148 -32.30 -0.54 -3.49
CA GLU A 148 -31.90 -0.16 -2.13
C GLU A 148 -31.21 -1.32 -1.40
N GLU A 149 -31.82 -2.52 -1.42
CA GLU A 149 -31.27 -3.70 -0.78
C GLU A 149 -29.94 -4.11 -1.41
N LYS A 150 -29.89 -4.10 -2.74
CA LYS A 150 -28.68 -4.41 -3.50
C LYS A 150 -27.56 -3.40 -3.27
N TYR A 151 -27.92 -2.14 -3.13
CA TYR A 151 -26.94 -1.09 -2.86
C TYR A 151 -26.37 -1.22 -1.45
N ASP A 152 -27.18 -1.49 -0.44
CA ASP A 152 -26.71 -1.73 0.93
C ASP A 152 -25.77 -2.94 1.00
N GLU A 153 -26.10 -4.03 0.32
CA GLU A 153 -25.23 -5.20 0.19
C GLU A 153 -23.90 -4.84 -0.51
N PHE A 154 -23.97 -4.14 -1.64
CA PHE A 154 -22.83 -3.74 -2.44
C PHE A 154 -21.86 -2.84 -1.69
N ILE A 155 -22.34 -1.80 -0.97
CA ILE A 155 -21.46 -0.91 -0.22
C ILE A 155 -20.77 -1.63 0.94
N ARG A 156 -21.45 -2.62 1.57
CA ARG A 156 -20.85 -3.41 2.66
C ARG A 156 -19.75 -4.33 2.14
N GLU A 157 -19.96 -4.98 1.01
CA GLU A 157 -18.96 -5.83 0.37
C GLU A 157 -17.74 -5.03 -0.11
N ARG A 158 -17.95 -3.78 -0.59
CA ARG A 158 -16.89 -2.92 -1.10
C ARG A 158 -16.13 -2.13 -0.05
N TYR A 159 -16.63 -2.06 1.18
CA TYR A 159 -16.02 -1.23 2.21
C TYR A 159 -14.54 -1.56 2.43
N TYR A 160 -14.20 -2.82 2.46
CA TYR A 160 -12.84 -3.27 2.67
C TYR A 160 -11.90 -2.87 1.53
N ASP A 161 -12.31 -3.10 0.29
CA ASP A 161 -11.51 -2.69 -0.88
C ASP A 161 -11.34 -1.17 -0.89
N TRP A 162 -12.40 -0.43 -0.58
CA TRP A 162 -12.39 1.02 -0.47
C TRP A 162 -11.42 1.51 0.63
N VAL A 163 -11.35 0.86 1.78
CA VAL A 163 -10.38 1.17 2.84
C VAL A 163 -8.96 0.98 2.34
N LYS A 164 -8.68 -0.09 1.60
CA LYS A 164 -7.35 -0.38 1.02
C LYS A 164 -6.90 0.60 -0.07
N GLU A 165 -7.82 1.27 -0.73
CA GLU A 165 -7.52 2.30 -1.74
C GLU A 165 -7.04 3.63 -1.11
N HIS A 166 -7.13 3.77 0.21
CA HIS A 166 -6.63 4.93 0.95
C HIS A 166 -5.15 4.76 1.34
N ASP A 167 -4.60 5.79 1.98
CA ASP A 167 -3.25 5.69 2.52
C ASP A 167 -3.15 4.66 3.66
N HIS A 168 -1.94 4.22 3.94
CA HIS A 168 -1.70 3.16 4.92
C HIS A 168 -2.14 3.53 6.35
N GLU A 169 -2.05 4.81 6.75
CA GLU A 169 -2.51 5.25 8.08
C GLU A 169 -4.02 5.05 8.23
N PHE A 170 -4.77 5.46 7.22
CA PHE A 170 -6.22 5.29 7.21
C PHE A 170 -6.62 3.82 7.26
N ALA A 171 -5.98 2.99 6.41
CA ALA A 171 -6.26 1.55 6.37
C ALA A 171 -5.89 0.85 7.68
N ALA A 172 -4.71 1.17 8.24
CA ALA A 172 -4.22 0.58 9.50
C ALA A 172 -5.13 0.86 10.68
N GLU A 173 -5.64 2.10 10.81
CA GLU A 173 -6.58 2.46 11.88
C GLU A 173 -7.83 1.57 11.84
N ARG A 174 -8.36 1.30 10.66
CA ARG A 174 -9.60 0.53 10.49
C ARG A 174 -9.44 -0.98 10.66
N VAL A 175 -8.25 -1.50 10.38
CA VAL A 175 -7.92 -2.91 10.62
C VAL A 175 -7.26 -3.16 11.98
N GLY A 176 -7.05 -2.11 12.79
CA GLY A 176 -6.42 -2.21 14.11
C GLY A 176 -4.93 -2.54 14.06
N LEU A 177 -4.23 -2.18 12.96
CA LEU A 177 -2.81 -2.41 12.77
C LEU A 177 -2.00 -1.24 13.33
N ASP A 178 -0.98 -1.55 14.14
CA ASP A 178 0.01 -0.57 14.61
C ASP A 178 1.17 -0.48 13.60
N LEU A 179 1.19 0.55 12.77
CA LEU A 179 2.25 0.76 11.76
C LEU A 179 3.62 1.03 12.40
N ASP A 180 3.68 1.64 13.57
CA ASP A 180 4.96 1.87 14.25
C ASP A 180 5.60 0.54 14.66
N ALA A 181 4.79 -0.43 15.06
CA ALA A 181 5.28 -1.79 15.34
C ALA A 181 5.77 -2.52 14.07
N CYS A 182 5.18 -2.22 12.90
CA CYS A 182 5.64 -2.79 11.63
C CYS A 182 7.02 -2.25 11.20
N ARG A 183 7.45 -1.10 11.72
CA ARG A 183 8.73 -0.43 11.40
C ARG A 183 9.90 -0.89 12.27
N ASP A 184 9.71 -1.87 13.13
CA ASP A 184 10.80 -2.46 13.93
C ASP A 184 11.76 -3.34 13.10
N ASP A 185 11.43 -3.65 11.84
CA ASP A 185 12.27 -4.42 10.95
C ASP A 185 13.50 -3.62 10.47
N GLU A 186 14.66 -4.29 10.49
CA GLU A 186 15.88 -3.71 9.93
C GLU A 186 15.75 -3.48 8.43
N VAL A 187 16.02 -2.25 7.98
CA VAL A 187 15.99 -1.88 6.56
C VAL A 187 17.01 -2.71 5.78
N ASN A 188 16.52 -3.49 4.83
CA ASN A 188 17.34 -4.36 4.01
C ASN A 188 17.09 -4.14 2.51
N TYR A 189 18.15 -3.79 1.79
CA TYR A 189 18.12 -3.65 0.34
C TYR A 189 19.47 -3.93 -0.29
N THR A 190 19.42 -4.27 -1.57
CA THR A 190 20.62 -4.48 -2.41
C THR A 190 20.52 -3.65 -3.68
N ILE A 191 21.52 -2.81 -3.94
CA ILE A 191 21.63 -1.96 -5.12
C ILE A 191 22.50 -2.66 -6.16
N SER A 192 21.98 -2.78 -7.39
CA SER A 192 22.71 -3.21 -8.58
C SER A 192 22.97 -2.02 -9.49
N LEU A 193 24.24 -1.80 -9.84
CA LEU A 193 24.62 -0.74 -10.77
C LEU A 193 24.35 -1.17 -12.22
N PRO A 194 24.00 -0.22 -13.12
CA PRO A 194 23.87 -0.53 -14.54
C PRO A 194 25.21 -1.04 -15.08
N ASN A 195 25.17 -2.11 -15.86
CA ASN A 195 26.33 -2.58 -16.58
C ASN A 195 26.75 -1.52 -17.62
N ASP A 196 28.02 -1.11 -17.61
CA ASP A 196 28.60 -0.19 -18.56
C ASP A 196 28.58 -0.73 -20.02
#